data_48958db834c14320d933cfffd88eb503
#
_entry.id   48958db834c14320d933cfffd88eb503
#
_cell.length_a   1.000
_cell.length_b   1.000
_cell.length_c   1.000
_cell.angle_alpha   90.00
_cell.angle_beta   90.00
_cell.angle_gamma   90.00
#
_symmetry.space_group_name_H-M   'P 1'
#
loop_
_entity.id
_entity.type
_entity.pdbx_description
1 polymer ?
#
loop_
_entity_poly.entity_id
_entity_poly.type
_entity_poly.pdbx_seq_one_letter_code
_entity_poly.pdbx_strand_id
1 'polypeptide(L)'
;HRIKFAAAGDYQVTLTARDAKGRNIITRSDFRVIGAEEPSWSWHDVIRIDLIPDKATYAIGDTAKLLARSPVFGHALLTVERGGVRSTKSILIDQYETVLEVPIEEGAAPNLFASLLIIRGSGESPHVYPSADYRLGYCQLDVEDPVVRLTTTISTGDAEYYQPGEEVEFTATVVDH
;
A
#
# COMPACT_ATOMS: atom_id res chain seq x y z
N HIS A 1 23.70 7.78 -7.75
CA HIS A 1 23.79 7.04 -9.01
C HIS A 1 22.41 7.00 -9.66
N ARG A 2 22.35 7.13 -10.98
CA ARG A 2 21.13 6.95 -11.76
C ARG A 2 21.26 5.66 -12.56
N ILE A 3 20.24 4.82 -12.49
CA ILE A 3 20.17 3.55 -13.22
C ILE A 3 19.02 3.67 -14.23
N LYS A 4 19.24 3.23 -15.47
CA LYS A 4 18.18 3.08 -16.48
C LYS A 4 17.86 1.61 -16.61
N PHE A 5 16.58 1.27 -16.57
CA PHE A 5 16.08 -0.07 -16.76
C PHE A 5 15.63 -0.24 -18.21
N ALA A 6 16.01 -1.36 -18.83
CA ALA A 6 15.72 -1.64 -20.23
C ALA A 6 14.38 -2.36 -20.43
N ALA A 7 13.85 -2.99 -19.38
CA ALA A 7 12.62 -3.78 -19.43
C ALA A 7 11.78 -3.55 -18.16
N ALA A 8 10.50 -3.82 -18.25
CA ALA A 8 9.62 -3.95 -17.10
C ALA A 8 9.95 -5.22 -16.32
N GLY A 9 9.70 -5.24 -15.01
CA GLY A 9 9.94 -6.42 -14.19
C GLY A 9 10.27 -6.10 -12.75
N ASP A 10 10.46 -7.15 -11.95
CA ASP A 10 10.89 -7.05 -10.57
C ASP A 10 12.41 -6.99 -10.50
N TYR A 11 12.92 -6.03 -9.77
CA TYR A 11 14.35 -5.77 -9.61
C TYR A 11 14.72 -5.77 -8.14
N GLN A 12 15.92 -6.25 -7.84
CA GLN A 12 16.52 -6.15 -6.52
C GLN A 12 17.82 -5.35 -6.62
N VAL A 13 17.93 -4.28 -5.83
CA VAL A 13 19.20 -3.58 -5.61
C VAL A 13 19.88 -4.15 -4.38
N THR A 14 21.12 -4.57 -4.54
CA THR A 14 21.97 -4.99 -3.45
C THR A 14 23.12 -4.00 -3.29
N LEU A 15 23.20 -3.36 -2.14
CA LEU A 15 24.32 -2.52 -1.74
C LEU A 15 25.24 -3.34 -0.84
N THR A 16 26.51 -3.37 -1.19
CA THR A 16 27.54 -4.02 -0.38
C THR A 16 28.59 -2.99 0.03
N ALA A 17 28.88 -2.93 1.31
CA ALA A 17 29.92 -2.08 1.89
C ALA A 17 30.76 -2.86 2.91
N ARG A 18 31.88 -2.29 3.34
CA ARG A 18 32.67 -2.81 4.46
C ARG A 18 32.70 -1.76 5.56
N ASP A 19 32.50 -2.20 6.79
CA ASP A 19 32.66 -1.34 7.95
C ASP A 19 34.14 -1.09 8.27
N ALA A 20 34.42 -0.22 9.27
CA ALA A 20 35.74 0.10 9.72
C ALA A 20 36.52 -1.11 10.31
N LYS A 21 35.83 -2.20 10.63
CA LYS A 21 36.36 -3.47 11.10
C LYS A 21 36.52 -4.53 9.99
N GLY A 22 36.26 -4.16 8.72
CA GLY A 22 36.39 -5.04 7.56
C GLY A 22 35.22 -6.02 7.37
N ARG A 23 34.13 -5.91 8.12
CA ARG A 23 32.95 -6.77 8.00
C ARG A 23 32.07 -6.32 6.83
N ASN A 24 31.55 -7.27 6.08
CA ASN A 24 30.61 -6.97 4.99
C ASN A 24 29.24 -6.53 5.55
N ILE A 25 28.76 -5.41 5.05
CA ILE A 25 27.41 -4.90 5.27
C ILE A 25 26.67 -5.04 3.94
N ILE A 26 25.51 -5.70 3.95
CA ILE A 26 24.68 -5.90 2.77
C ILE A 26 23.29 -5.36 3.07
N THR A 27 22.82 -4.45 2.21
CA THR A 27 21.43 -3.96 2.22
C THR A 27 20.80 -4.31 0.88
N ARG A 28 19.55 -4.80 0.91
CA ARG A 28 18.77 -5.13 -0.27
C ARG A 28 17.47 -4.36 -0.26
N SER A 29 17.05 -3.92 -1.44
CA SER A 29 15.76 -3.29 -1.67
C SER A 29 15.18 -3.82 -2.97
N ASP A 30 13.94 -4.25 -2.90
CA ASP A 30 13.21 -4.74 -4.06
C ASP A 30 12.32 -3.61 -4.59
N PHE A 31 12.18 -3.51 -5.91
CA PHE A 31 11.27 -2.57 -6.55
C PHE A 31 10.86 -3.09 -7.93
N ARG A 32 9.75 -2.57 -8.42
CA ARG A 32 9.21 -2.94 -9.71
C ARG A 32 9.35 -1.81 -10.73
N VAL A 33 9.79 -2.16 -11.93
CA VAL A 33 9.75 -1.28 -13.10
C VAL A 33 8.51 -1.62 -13.92
N ILE A 34 7.63 -0.64 -14.06
CA ILE A 34 6.36 -0.77 -14.78
C ILE A 34 6.62 -0.61 -16.28
N GLY A 35 5.95 -1.42 -17.10
CA GLY A 35 6.02 -1.36 -18.55
C GLY A 35 4.69 -1.74 -19.19
N ALA A 36 4.63 -1.62 -20.52
CA ALA A 36 3.44 -1.96 -21.30
C ALA A 36 3.30 -3.47 -21.59
N GLU A 37 4.31 -4.27 -21.22
CA GLU A 37 4.28 -5.72 -21.45
C GLU A 37 3.41 -6.43 -20.41
N GLU A 38 2.76 -7.52 -20.82
CA GLU A 38 1.93 -8.34 -19.95
C GLU A 38 2.78 -8.94 -18.81
N PRO A 39 2.50 -8.60 -17.54
CA PRO A 39 3.21 -9.19 -16.41
C PRO A 39 2.81 -10.66 -16.26
N SER A 40 3.73 -11.48 -15.75
CA SER A 40 3.42 -12.87 -15.40
C SER A 40 2.41 -12.90 -14.25
N TRP A 41 1.19 -13.36 -14.53
CA TRP A 41 0.12 -13.49 -13.54
C TRP A 41 0.19 -14.84 -12.83
N SER A 42 -0.01 -14.82 -11.54
CA SER A 42 -0.34 -16.04 -10.82
C SER A 42 -1.81 -16.36 -11.07
N TRP A 43 -2.08 -17.42 -11.83
CA TRP A 43 -3.42 -17.85 -12.28
C TRP A 43 -4.35 -18.32 -11.15
N HIS A 44 -3.99 -18.13 -9.89
CA HIS A 44 -4.73 -18.71 -8.76
C HIS A 44 -5.92 -17.87 -8.28
N ASP A 45 -6.08 -16.62 -8.78
CA ASP A 45 -7.21 -15.78 -8.36
C ASP A 45 -7.83 -15.07 -9.57
N VAL A 46 -8.87 -15.71 -10.12
CA VAL A 46 -9.50 -15.34 -11.41
C VAL A 46 -10.23 -13.98 -11.37
N ILE A 47 -10.55 -13.44 -10.19
CA ILE A 47 -11.38 -12.23 -10.04
C ILE A 47 -10.57 -11.02 -9.51
N ARG A 48 -9.38 -11.24 -8.99
CA ARG A 48 -8.62 -10.24 -8.25
C ARG A 48 -7.79 -9.33 -9.14
N ILE A 49 -7.78 -8.03 -8.76
CA ILE A 49 -6.80 -7.03 -9.17
C ILE A 49 -5.84 -6.80 -8.00
N ASP A 50 -4.56 -6.68 -8.26
CA ASP A 50 -3.63 -6.21 -7.24
C ASP A 50 -3.67 -4.68 -7.18
N LEU A 51 -3.99 -4.13 -6.01
CA LEU A 51 -3.81 -2.72 -5.67
C LEU A 51 -2.68 -2.60 -4.67
N ILE A 52 -1.58 -2.00 -5.09
CA ILE A 52 -0.34 -1.93 -4.31
C ILE A 52 -0.04 -0.47 -4.00
N PRO A 53 -0.11 -0.03 -2.73
CA PRO A 53 0.25 1.33 -2.34
C PRO A 53 1.76 1.56 -2.40
N ASP A 54 2.17 2.79 -2.71
CA ASP A 54 3.57 3.20 -2.82
C ASP A 54 4.26 3.42 -1.47
N LYS A 55 3.47 3.56 -0.39
CA LYS A 55 3.97 3.74 0.98
C LYS A 55 3.21 2.83 1.95
N ALA A 56 3.84 2.51 3.08
CA ALA A 56 3.18 1.79 4.17
C ALA A 56 2.21 2.67 4.94
N THR A 57 2.51 3.98 5.07
CA THR A 57 1.72 4.94 5.85
C THR A 57 1.71 6.30 5.15
N TYR A 58 0.61 7.01 5.26
CA TYR A 58 0.38 8.33 4.68
C TYR A 58 0.03 9.35 5.77
N ALA A 59 0.29 10.63 5.49
CA ALA A 59 -0.18 11.75 6.29
C ALA A 59 -1.39 12.44 5.62
N ILE A 60 -2.18 13.16 6.41
CA ILE A 60 -3.20 14.09 5.88
C ILE A 60 -2.53 15.09 4.93
N GLY A 61 -3.10 15.27 3.73
CA GLY A 61 -2.55 16.11 2.67
C GLY A 61 -1.64 15.38 1.67
N ASP A 62 -1.26 14.14 1.95
CA ASP A 62 -0.55 13.30 0.98
C ASP A 62 -1.45 12.90 -0.20
N THR A 63 -0.81 12.43 -1.27
CA THR A 63 -1.47 11.69 -2.35
C THR A 63 -0.89 10.29 -2.42
N ALA A 64 -1.70 9.27 -2.10
CA ALA A 64 -1.32 7.89 -2.25
C ALA A 64 -1.30 7.51 -3.73
N LYS A 65 -0.23 6.83 -4.16
CA LYS A 65 -0.14 6.24 -5.50
C LYS A 65 -0.35 4.74 -5.39
N LEU A 66 -1.40 4.27 -6.05
CA LEU A 66 -1.76 2.86 -6.07
C LEU A 66 -1.39 2.27 -7.43
N LEU A 67 -0.52 1.28 -7.46
CA LEU A 67 -0.29 0.49 -8.65
C LEU A 67 -1.42 -0.52 -8.78
N ALA A 68 -2.31 -0.30 -9.75
CA ALA A 68 -3.34 -1.25 -10.15
C ALA A 68 -2.76 -2.20 -11.21
N ARG A 69 -2.81 -3.51 -10.93
CA ARG A 69 -2.39 -4.56 -11.87
C ARG A 69 -3.60 -5.39 -12.26
N SER A 70 -3.98 -5.36 -13.53
CA SER A 70 -5.17 -6.05 -14.03
C SER A 70 -4.90 -6.78 -15.34
N PRO A 71 -5.31 -8.05 -15.47
CA PRO A 71 -5.29 -8.76 -16.74
C PRO A 71 -6.45 -8.37 -17.66
N VAL A 72 -7.38 -7.55 -17.18
CA VAL A 72 -8.60 -7.16 -17.89
C VAL A 72 -8.61 -5.66 -18.07
N PHE A 73 -8.95 -5.23 -19.29
CA PHE A 73 -9.12 -3.81 -19.64
C PHE A 73 -10.59 -3.46 -19.69
N GLY A 74 -10.91 -2.20 -19.41
CA GLY A 74 -12.29 -1.72 -19.43
C GLY A 74 -12.52 -0.50 -18.56
N HIS A 75 -13.79 -0.13 -18.45
CA HIS A 75 -14.20 0.93 -17.52
C HIS A 75 -14.09 0.45 -16.08
N ALA A 76 -13.44 1.26 -15.25
CA ALA A 76 -13.22 0.99 -13.85
C ALA A 76 -13.85 2.07 -12.96
N LEU A 77 -14.35 1.66 -11.81
CA LEU A 77 -14.78 2.53 -10.73
C LEU A 77 -13.78 2.42 -9.59
N LEU A 78 -13.04 3.49 -9.34
CA LEU A 78 -12.25 3.65 -8.12
C LEU A 78 -13.13 4.24 -7.03
N THR A 79 -13.20 3.57 -5.88
CA THR A 79 -13.95 4.02 -4.72
C THR A 79 -13.00 4.20 -3.54
N VAL A 80 -13.14 5.28 -2.79
CA VAL A 80 -12.43 5.52 -1.53
C VAL A 80 -13.44 5.54 -0.40
N GLU A 81 -13.19 4.73 0.63
CA GLU A 81 -14.17 4.42 1.66
C GLU A 81 -13.58 4.56 3.07
N ARG A 82 -14.40 5.09 3.98
CA ARG A 82 -14.18 5.06 5.43
C ARG A 82 -15.51 5.27 6.15
N GLY A 83 -16.06 4.23 6.75
CA GLY A 83 -17.41 4.30 7.35
C GLY A 83 -18.53 4.54 6.33
N GLY A 84 -18.21 4.61 5.05
CA GLY A 84 -19.04 4.85 3.87
C GLY A 84 -18.19 5.34 2.72
N VAL A 85 -18.78 5.50 1.54
CA VAL A 85 -18.11 6.00 0.34
C VAL A 85 -17.80 7.50 0.51
N ARG A 86 -16.53 7.87 0.41
CA ARG A 86 -16.07 9.27 0.47
C ARG A 86 -15.93 9.88 -0.91
N SER A 87 -15.37 9.11 -1.85
CA SER A 87 -15.24 9.57 -3.23
C SER A 87 -15.32 8.40 -4.21
N THR A 88 -15.71 8.71 -5.44
CA THR A 88 -15.73 7.78 -6.56
C THR A 88 -15.15 8.44 -7.80
N LYS A 89 -14.42 7.67 -8.61
CA LYS A 89 -13.86 8.15 -9.88
C LYS A 89 -13.99 7.06 -10.94
N SER A 90 -14.60 7.41 -12.09
CA SER A 90 -14.61 6.54 -13.25
C SER A 90 -13.31 6.72 -14.05
N ILE A 91 -12.68 5.62 -14.43
CA ILE A 91 -11.37 5.57 -15.09
C ILE A 91 -11.44 4.53 -16.20
N LEU A 92 -10.72 4.76 -17.29
CA LEU A 92 -10.47 3.72 -18.30
C LEU A 92 -9.15 3.03 -17.97
N ILE A 93 -9.17 1.73 -17.79
CA ILE A 93 -7.99 0.88 -17.65
C ILE A 93 -7.72 0.26 -19.02
N ASP A 94 -6.63 0.67 -19.66
CA ASP A 94 -6.20 0.24 -20.99
C ASP A 94 -4.78 -0.35 -20.99
N GLN A 95 -4.21 -0.53 -19.79
CA GLN A 95 -2.88 -1.09 -19.57
C GLN A 95 -2.92 -2.12 -18.44
N TYR A 96 -1.99 -3.08 -18.47
CA TYR A 96 -1.85 -4.09 -17.42
C TYR A 96 -1.46 -3.51 -16.07
N GLU A 97 -0.73 -2.41 -16.07
CA GLU A 97 -0.26 -1.70 -14.88
C GLU A 97 -0.59 -0.22 -15.02
N THR A 98 -1.42 0.29 -14.10
CA THR A 98 -1.89 1.67 -14.09
C THR A 98 -1.66 2.27 -12.72
N VAL A 99 -1.09 3.47 -12.65
CA VAL A 99 -0.95 4.20 -11.37
C VAL A 99 -2.19 5.07 -11.16
N LEU A 100 -2.85 4.86 -10.01
CA LEU A 100 -4.01 5.62 -9.57
C LEU A 100 -3.59 6.54 -8.43
N GLU A 101 -4.14 7.74 -8.39
CA GLU A 101 -3.87 8.71 -7.35
C GLU A 101 -5.10 8.88 -6.46
N VAL A 102 -4.89 8.77 -5.14
CA VAL A 102 -5.90 8.92 -4.09
C VAL A 102 -5.43 10.01 -3.12
N PRO A 103 -6.09 11.18 -3.07
CA PRO A 103 -5.77 12.20 -2.09
C PRO A 103 -6.17 11.74 -0.68
N ILE A 104 -5.30 12.00 0.29
CA ILE A 104 -5.52 11.70 1.70
C ILE A 104 -6.04 12.98 2.38
N GLU A 105 -7.35 13.08 2.48
CA GLU A 105 -8.04 14.26 3.02
C GLU A 105 -8.26 14.18 4.53
N GLU A 106 -8.65 15.29 5.15
CA GLU A 106 -9.03 15.34 6.55
C GLU A 106 -10.07 14.28 6.90
N GLY A 107 -9.95 13.71 8.10
CA GLY A 107 -10.79 12.62 8.58
C GLY A 107 -10.46 11.26 7.91
N ALA A 108 -9.34 11.12 7.20
CA ALA A 108 -8.87 9.86 6.66
C ALA A 108 -8.30 8.91 7.71
N ALA A 109 -7.71 9.46 8.78
CA ALA A 109 -7.10 8.64 9.84
C ALA A 109 -8.15 7.83 10.65
N PRO A 110 -7.80 6.63 11.14
CA PRO A 110 -6.49 5.99 11.04
C PRO A 110 -6.24 5.23 9.73
N ASN A 111 -7.25 5.02 8.89
CA ASN A 111 -7.12 4.33 7.62
C ASN A 111 -8.24 4.69 6.65
N LEU A 112 -7.97 4.50 5.36
CA LEU A 112 -8.92 4.48 4.25
C LEU A 112 -8.87 3.13 3.57
N PHE A 113 -9.93 2.81 2.85
CA PHE A 113 -9.96 1.68 1.93
C PHE A 113 -10.15 2.20 0.50
N ALA A 114 -9.32 1.71 -0.42
CA ALA A 114 -9.49 1.95 -1.83
C ALA A 114 -9.92 0.66 -2.53
N SER A 115 -10.98 0.72 -3.33
CA SER A 115 -11.43 -0.38 -4.15
C SER A 115 -11.44 0.02 -5.62
N LEU A 116 -11.09 -0.92 -6.51
CA LEU A 116 -11.14 -0.74 -7.95
C LEU A 116 -11.94 -1.88 -8.56
N LEU A 117 -13.11 -1.55 -9.13
CA LEU A 117 -13.94 -2.48 -9.88
C LEU A 117 -13.76 -2.17 -11.37
N ILE A 118 -13.23 -3.13 -12.14
CA ILE A 118 -13.16 -3.05 -13.60
C ILE A 118 -14.29 -3.90 -14.18
N ILE A 119 -15.02 -3.34 -15.14
CA ILE A 119 -16.07 -4.04 -15.88
C ILE A 119 -15.70 -4.00 -17.36
N ARG A 120 -15.61 -5.19 -17.96
CA ARG A 120 -15.41 -5.37 -19.38
C ARG A 120 -16.72 -5.83 -20.02
N GLY A 121 -17.20 -5.07 -20.99
CA GLY A 121 -18.36 -5.46 -21.80
C GLY A 121 -18.05 -6.66 -22.73
N SER A 122 -19.09 -7.33 -23.20
CA SER A 122 -18.97 -8.37 -24.21
C SER A 122 -18.64 -7.75 -25.58
N GLY A 123 -17.65 -8.32 -26.29
CA GLY A 123 -17.29 -7.92 -27.66
C GLY A 123 -16.25 -6.82 -27.81
N GLU A 124 -15.72 -6.25 -26.72
CA GLU A 124 -14.78 -5.13 -26.76
C GLU A 124 -13.30 -5.54 -26.62
N SER A 125 -12.99 -6.82 -26.59
CA SER A 125 -11.61 -7.28 -26.37
C SER A 125 -10.96 -7.73 -27.67
N PRO A 126 -9.77 -7.21 -28.02
CA PRO A 126 -8.91 -7.81 -29.03
C PRO A 126 -8.28 -9.14 -28.56
N HIS A 127 -8.43 -9.51 -27.30
CA HIS A 127 -7.90 -10.72 -26.69
C HIS A 127 -9.00 -11.77 -26.47
N VAL A 128 -8.70 -12.98 -26.76
CA VAL A 128 -9.32 -14.31 -26.84
C VAL A 128 -10.63 -14.61 -26.07
N TYR A 129 -11.17 -13.74 -25.21
CA TYR A 129 -12.38 -14.02 -24.44
C TYR A 129 -13.52 -13.05 -24.77
N PRO A 130 -14.53 -13.48 -25.55
CA PRO A 130 -15.63 -12.61 -25.98
C PRO A 130 -16.70 -12.37 -24.91
N SER A 131 -16.57 -12.94 -23.70
CA SER A 131 -17.56 -12.80 -22.64
C SER A 131 -17.33 -11.55 -21.77
N ALA A 132 -18.41 -10.96 -21.29
CA ALA A 132 -18.34 -9.94 -20.24
C ALA A 132 -17.62 -10.50 -19.02
N ASP A 133 -16.80 -9.67 -18.39
CA ASP A 133 -15.97 -10.04 -17.24
C ASP A 133 -15.82 -8.86 -16.28
N TYR A 134 -15.52 -9.14 -15.03
CA TYR A 134 -15.21 -8.11 -14.04
C TYR A 134 -14.01 -8.51 -13.16
N ARG A 135 -13.33 -7.51 -12.64
CA ARG A 135 -12.26 -7.70 -11.68
C ARG A 135 -12.40 -6.70 -10.55
N LEU A 136 -12.05 -7.14 -9.36
CA LEU A 136 -12.10 -6.33 -8.15
C LEU A 136 -10.75 -6.34 -7.44
N GLY A 137 -10.23 -5.16 -7.14
CA GLY A 137 -9.08 -4.94 -6.29
C GLY A 137 -9.45 -4.13 -5.07
N TYR A 138 -8.70 -4.31 -4.00
CA TYR A 138 -8.98 -3.67 -2.72
C TYR A 138 -7.70 -3.56 -1.90
N CYS A 139 -7.43 -2.39 -1.31
CA CYS A 139 -6.33 -2.20 -0.39
C CYS A 139 -6.69 -1.24 0.73
N GLN A 140 -6.04 -1.41 1.87
CA GLN A 140 -6.07 -0.48 2.99
C GLN A 140 -4.91 0.51 2.84
N LEU A 141 -5.17 1.77 3.17
CA LEU A 141 -4.20 2.85 3.27
C LEU A 141 -4.16 3.30 4.72
N ASP A 142 -3.07 3.04 5.40
CA ASP A 142 -2.89 3.48 6.78
C ASP A 142 -2.53 4.97 6.79
N VAL A 143 -3.22 5.74 7.65
CA VAL A 143 -3.10 7.18 7.71
C VAL A 143 -2.78 7.62 9.13
N GLU A 144 -1.68 8.33 9.29
CA GLU A 144 -1.30 8.98 10.55
C GLU A 144 -1.83 10.40 10.60
N ASP A 145 -2.47 10.71 11.72
CA ASP A 145 -2.82 12.09 12.06
C ASP A 145 -2.06 12.49 13.34
N PRO A 146 -1.03 13.33 13.22
CA PRO A 146 -0.23 13.73 14.38
C PRO A 146 -1.05 14.50 15.43
N VAL A 147 -2.19 15.09 15.06
CA VAL A 147 -3.06 15.86 15.97
C VAL A 147 -3.81 14.94 16.93
N VAL A 148 -4.02 13.67 16.58
CA VAL A 148 -4.73 12.67 17.41
C VAL A 148 -3.77 11.68 18.07
N ARG A 149 -2.51 12.03 18.22
CA ARG A 149 -1.50 11.15 18.81
C ARG A 149 -1.44 11.31 20.32
N LEU A 150 -1.82 10.28 21.06
CA LEU A 150 -1.64 10.22 22.51
C LEU A 150 -0.22 9.75 22.85
N THR A 151 0.45 10.48 23.74
CA THR A 151 1.71 10.02 24.34
C THR A 151 1.41 9.35 25.66
N THR A 152 1.77 8.07 25.78
CA THR A 152 1.58 7.30 27.02
C THR A 152 2.94 7.05 27.66
N THR A 153 3.07 7.41 28.94
CA THR A 153 4.22 7.11 29.78
C THR A 153 3.78 6.23 30.93
N ILE A 154 4.50 5.15 31.17
CA ILE A 154 4.28 4.27 32.32
C ILE A 154 5.54 4.31 33.18
N SER A 155 5.35 4.56 34.48
CA SER A 155 6.42 4.48 35.48
C SER A 155 6.03 3.54 36.61
N THR A 156 6.97 2.73 37.08
CA THR A 156 6.81 1.75 38.14
C THR A 156 7.57 2.12 39.41
N GLY A 157 7.85 3.41 39.63
CA GLY A 157 8.72 3.87 40.70
C GLY A 157 10.22 3.69 40.37
N ASP A 158 11.08 3.70 41.42
CA ASP A 158 12.54 3.70 41.25
C ASP A 158 13.18 2.30 41.22
N ALA A 159 12.38 1.23 41.28
CA ALA A 159 12.91 -0.14 41.29
C ALA A 159 13.26 -0.60 39.88
N GLU A 160 14.49 -1.13 39.70
CA GLU A 160 14.98 -1.67 38.43
C GLU A 160 14.36 -3.04 38.11
N TYR A 161 13.92 -3.79 39.12
CA TYR A 161 13.22 -5.08 38.97
C TYR A 161 12.36 -5.40 40.19
N TYR A 162 11.38 -6.26 40.02
CA TYR A 162 10.45 -6.73 41.05
C TYR A 162 10.52 -8.26 41.18
N GLN A 163 10.24 -8.78 42.37
CA GLN A 163 10.20 -10.23 42.62
C GLN A 163 8.80 -10.81 42.43
N PRO A 164 8.67 -12.09 42.09
CA PRO A 164 7.37 -12.75 42.04
C PRO A 164 6.61 -12.66 43.35
N GLY A 165 5.37 -12.11 43.30
CA GLY A 165 4.51 -11.92 44.48
C GLY A 165 4.67 -10.58 45.19
N GLU A 166 5.57 -9.72 44.71
CA GLU A 166 5.72 -8.35 45.19
C GLU A 166 4.60 -7.46 44.63
N GLU A 167 4.08 -6.55 45.46
CA GLU A 167 3.09 -5.56 45.05
C GLU A 167 3.76 -4.41 44.32
N VAL A 168 3.30 -4.10 43.11
CA VAL A 168 3.85 -3.07 42.27
C VAL A 168 2.84 -1.98 42.03
N GLU A 169 3.15 -0.77 42.43
CA GLU A 169 2.38 0.41 42.08
C GLU A 169 2.93 1.01 40.75
N PHE A 170 2.09 1.23 39.77
CA PHE A 170 2.46 1.91 38.54
C PHE A 170 1.59 3.11 38.25
N THR A 171 2.19 4.13 37.66
CA THR A 171 1.49 5.32 37.20
C THR A 171 1.51 5.34 35.67
N ALA A 172 0.33 5.39 35.06
CA ALA A 172 0.18 5.60 33.61
C ALA A 172 -0.29 7.06 33.37
N THR A 173 0.50 7.81 32.61
CA THR A 173 0.15 9.17 32.21
C THR A 173 -0.11 9.17 30.71
N VAL A 174 -1.26 9.72 30.31
CA VAL A 174 -1.64 9.91 28.91
C VAL A 174 -1.77 11.40 28.63
N VAL A 175 -1.07 11.86 27.62
CA VAL A 175 -1.09 13.28 27.22
C VAL A 175 -1.59 13.34 25.77
N ASP A 176 -2.58 14.18 25.54
CA ASP A 176 -3.08 14.58 24.23
C ASP A 176 -2.30 15.84 23.78
N HIS A 177 -1.91 15.93 22.51
CA HIS A 177 -1.05 17.01 21.98
C HIS A 177 -1.83 17.95 21.08
#